data_b87d56a2c4f82e744e614866ddf4ae09
#
_entry.id   b87d56a2c4f82e744e614866ddf4ae09
#
_cell.length_a   1.000
_cell.length_b   1.000
_cell.length_c   1.000
_cell.angle_alpha   90.00
_cell.angle_beta   90.00
_cell.angle_gamma   90.00
#
_symmetry.space_group_name_H-M   'P 1'
#
loop_
_entity.id
_entity.type
_entity.pdbx_description
1 polymer ?
#
loop_
_entity_poly.entity_id
_entity_poly.type
_entity_poly.pdbx_seq_one_letter_code
_entity_poly.pdbx_strand_id
1 'polypeptide(L)'
;MARQTKPLSVKEIESAKPKEADYVLYDGDGLELLIKSSGSKIWQFRYIRPVTKKRAKKSIGPYPSVTLADARNYRAESRSLLAKQIDPQEHQQEQLRSSLEAKTNTFQLVAERWWNVKKASVTEDYAEDIWRSLERDVFPAIGDVSVTDIKAHTLVQSVQPVQARGALETVRRLCQRINEVMIYAQNTGLIDAVPSVNIGKAFEKPQKKNMPSIRPDQLPQLMQTMRTASISLSTRCLFMWQLLTITRPAEAAEARWEEIDIEAQEWKIPAARMKMNRDHTVPLSDEAIAILEMMKPLSGNREFIFPSRIKPNQPMNSQTVNASLKRAGFGGVLVSHGLRSIASTALNEQGFPPDVIEAALAHVDKNEVRRAYNRSDYLEQRRPMMQWWADFVMAADRGSVIGDGIRGIRLVG
;
A
#
# COMPACT_ATOMS: atom_id res chain seq x y z
N MET A 1 18.70 23.75 -64.84
CA MET A 1 18.08 24.85 -64.05
C MET A 1 16.74 24.38 -63.55
N ALA A 2 16.48 24.45 -62.22
CA ALA A 2 15.17 24.12 -61.67
C ALA A 2 14.15 25.17 -62.15
N ARG A 3 13.04 24.71 -62.73
CA ARG A 3 11.98 25.57 -63.24
C ARG A 3 11.38 26.30 -62.02
N GLN A 4 11.55 27.64 -61.93
CA GLN A 4 10.90 28.43 -60.87
C GLN A 4 9.39 28.33 -61.04
N THR A 5 8.72 27.73 -60.08
CA THR A 5 7.24 27.60 -60.07
C THR A 5 6.70 28.90 -59.49
N LYS A 6 5.80 29.59 -60.18
CA LYS A 6 5.09 30.76 -59.67
C LYS A 6 4.19 30.32 -58.50
N PRO A 7 4.27 30.95 -57.30
CA PRO A 7 3.38 30.62 -56.21
C PRO A 7 1.91 30.85 -56.56
N LEU A 8 1.01 29.94 -56.09
CA LEU A 8 -0.42 30.02 -56.30
C LEU A 8 -1.01 31.21 -55.54
N SER A 9 -2.03 31.81 -56.15
CA SER A 9 -2.90 32.79 -55.49
C SER A 9 -4.23 32.16 -55.07
N VAL A 10 -4.90 32.70 -54.05
CA VAL A 10 -6.24 32.27 -53.60
C VAL A 10 -7.22 32.26 -54.75
N LYS A 11 -7.17 33.28 -55.61
CA LYS A 11 -8.05 33.42 -56.81
C LYS A 11 -7.83 32.24 -57.81
N GLU A 12 -6.59 31.83 -58.03
CA GLU A 12 -6.27 30.68 -58.91
C GLU A 12 -6.78 29.36 -58.31
N ILE A 13 -6.68 29.20 -57.00
CA ILE A 13 -7.21 28.02 -56.30
C ILE A 13 -8.72 27.97 -56.38
N GLU A 14 -9.40 29.05 -56.12
CA GLU A 14 -10.86 29.13 -56.15
C GLU A 14 -11.40 28.89 -57.57
N SER A 15 -10.80 29.48 -58.60
CA SER A 15 -11.20 29.37 -59.99
C SER A 15 -10.87 28.02 -60.64
N ALA A 16 -10.04 27.17 -59.98
CA ALA A 16 -9.71 25.86 -60.50
C ALA A 16 -10.93 24.94 -60.53
N LYS A 17 -11.34 24.53 -61.73
CA LYS A 17 -12.49 23.63 -62.01
C LYS A 17 -12.03 22.18 -62.17
N PRO A 18 -12.87 21.21 -61.78
CA PRO A 18 -12.57 19.79 -62.03
C PRO A 18 -12.46 19.51 -63.56
N LYS A 19 -11.66 18.53 -63.95
CA LYS A 19 -11.47 18.02 -65.29
C LYS A 19 -11.83 16.53 -65.30
N GLU A 20 -11.86 15.92 -66.48
CA GLU A 20 -12.11 14.48 -66.63
C GLU A 20 -11.12 13.63 -65.84
N ALA A 21 -9.88 14.08 -65.70
CA ALA A 21 -8.84 13.42 -64.90
C ALA A 21 -8.32 14.36 -63.80
N ASP A 22 -7.88 13.75 -62.71
CA ASP A 22 -7.23 14.47 -61.62
C ASP A 22 -5.98 15.21 -62.12
N TYR A 23 -5.79 16.45 -61.65
CA TYR A 23 -4.61 17.23 -62.01
C TYR A 23 -4.07 18.02 -60.81
N VAL A 24 -2.84 18.52 -60.92
CA VAL A 24 -2.11 19.15 -59.83
C VAL A 24 -1.73 20.58 -60.20
N LEU A 25 -1.96 21.51 -59.27
CA LEU A 25 -1.42 22.86 -59.27
C LEU A 25 -0.21 22.93 -58.34
N TYR A 26 0.90 23.48 -58.78
CA TYR A 26 2.14 23.56 -57.97
C TYR A 26 2.32 24.95 -57.37
N ASP A 27 2.52 24.97 -56.01
CA ASP A 27 2.85 26.24 -55.29
C ASP A 27 4.37 26.43 -55.13
N GLY A 28 5.14 25.43 -55.44
CA GLY A 28 6.59 25.42 -55.27
C GLY A 28 7.07 24.69 -54.03
N ASP A 29 8.38 24.38 -54.01
CA ASP A 29 9.07 23.72 -52.90
C ASP A 29 8.44 22.42 -52.42
N GLY A 30 7.79 21.68 -53.34
CA GLY A 30 7.10 20.42 -53.01
C GLY A 30 5.63 20.55 -52.60
N LEU A 31 5.11 21.75 -52.41
CA LEU A 31 3.69 21.99 -52.13
C LEU A 31 2.87 21.96 -53.40
N GLU A 32 1.84 21.16 -53.45
CA GLU A 32 0.95 21.00 -54.57
C GLU A 32 -0.52 20.85 -54.13
N LEU A 33 -1.45 21.35 -54.96
CA LEU A 33 -2.87 21.20 -54.77
C LEU A 33 -3.41 20.20 -55.80
N LEU A 34 -3.87 19.07 -55.38
CA LEU A 34 -4.55 18.06 -56.20
C LEU A 34 -6.01 18.48 -56.38
N ILE A 35 -6.42 18.67 -57.62
CA ILE A 35 -7.84 18.88 -58.03
C ILE A 35 -8.34 17.54 -58.56
N LYS A 36 -9.29 16.96 -57.85
CA LYS A 36 -9.91 15.69 -58.24
C LYS A 36 -11.00 15.95 -59.30
N SER A 37 -11.26 14.94 -60.10
CA SER A 37 -12.40 14.93 -61.06
C SER A 37 -13.76 15.10 -60.37
N SER A 38 -13.86 14.69 -59.09
CA SER A 38 -15.03 14.94 -58.25
C SER A 38 -15.17 16.40 -57.74
N GLY A 39 -14.24 17.30 -58.10
CA GLY A 39 -14.22 18.68 -57.64
C GLY A 39 -13.53 18.93 -56.27
N SER A 40 -13.13 17.88 -55.56
CA SER A 40 -12.37 18.02 -54.30
C SER A 40 -10.97 18.57 -54.55
N LYS A 41 -10.53 19.50 -53.71
CA LYS A 41 -9.20 20.13 -53.77
C LYS A 41 -8.43 19.73 -52.51
N ILE A 42 -7.28 19.06 -52.67
CA ILE A 42 -6.52 18.49 -51.56
C ILE A 42 -5.07 18.97 -51.59
N TRP A 43 -4.61 19.61 -50.54
CA TRP A 43 -3.21 19.97 -50.37
C TRP A 43 -2.36 18.75 -50.14
N GLN A 44 -1.22 18.68 -50.82
CA GLN A 44 -0.22 17.61 -50.74
C GLN A 44 1.19 18.21 -50.69
N PHE A 45 2.06 17.54 -49.93
CA PHE A 45 3.48 17.88 -49.88
C PHE A 45 4.29 16.72 -50.41
N ARG A 46 5.09 16.98 -51.40
CA ARG A 46 5.98 16.00 -52.06
C ARG A 46 7.41 16.29 -51.69
N TYR A 47 8.13 15.26 -51.24
CA TYR A 47 9.52 15.36 -50.82
C TYR A 47 10.31 14.08 -51.06
N ILE A 48 11.63 14.13 -50.78
CA ILE A 48 12.52 12.96 -50.84
C ILE A 48 12.83 12.58 -49.40
N ARG A 49 12.60 11.33 -49.03
CA ARG A 49 12.90 10.83 -47.68
C ARG A 49 14.41 10.97 -47.36
N PRO A 50 14.81 11.47 -46.23
CA PRO A 50 16.21 11.73 -45.89
C PRO A 50 17.10 10.47 -45.96
N VAL A 51 16.63 9.37 -45.37
CA VAL A 51 17.39 8.12 -45.24
C VAL A 51 17.32 7.28 -46.50
N THR A 52 16.12 6.93 -46.94
CA THR A 52 15.91 5.97 -48.07
C THR A 52 16.07 6.59 -49.44
N LYS A 53 16.15 7.92 -49.54
CA LYS A 53 16.20 8.69 -50.81
C LYS A 53 15.02 8.44 -51.75
N LYS A 54 13.97 7.77 -51.28
CA LYS A 54 12.74 7.54 -52.05
C LYS A 54 11.84 8.76 -52.05
N ARG A 55 11.09 8.93 -53.16
CA ARG A 55 10.04 9.98 -53.23
C ARG A 55 8.89 9.63 -52.31
N ALA A 56 8.41 10.60 -51.54
CA ALA A 56 7.24 10.50 -50.67
C ALA A 56 6.27 11.63 -50.96
N LYS A 57 5.00 11.37 -50.70
CA LYS A 57 3.91 12.34 -50.78
C LYS A 57 3.02 12.25 -49.54
N LYS A 58 2.75 13.37 -48.93
CA LYS A 58 1.87 13.47 -47.75
C LYS A 58 0.66 14.35 -48.07
N SER A 59 -0.53 13.86 -47.82
CA SER A 59 -1.75 14.67 -47.84
C SER A 59 -1.78 15.57 -46.57
N ILE A 60 -2.04 16.87 -46.78
CA ILE A 60 -2.12 17.86 -45.71
C ILE A 60 -3.58 18.02 -45.27
N GLY A 61 -4.49 18.16 -46.24
CA GLY A 61 -5.92 18.29 -45.96
C GLY A 61 -6.68 18.96 -47.11
N PRO A 62 -8.02 18.96 -47.08
CA PRO A 62 -8.86 19.55 -48.11
C PRO A 62 -8.91 21.08 -47.99
N TYR A 63 -8.92 21.74 -49.16
CA TYR A 63 -9.28 23.17 -49.24
C TYR A 63 -10.81 23.29 -49.29
N PRO A 64 -11.44 24.26 -48.62
CA PRO A 64 -10.86 25.41 -47.89
C PRO A 64 -10.56 25.15 -46.40
N SER A 65 -10.82 23.93 -45.83
CA SER A 65 -10.53 23.62 -44.43
C SER A 65 -9.06 23.84 -44.07
N VAL A 66 -8.16 23.54 -45.00
CA VAL A 66 -6.74 23.92 -44.93
C VAL A 66 -6.55 25.04 -45.96
N THR A 67 -6.27 26.24 -45.44
CA THR A 67 -6.05 27.42 -46.29
C THR A 67 -4.67 27.35 -47.00
N LEU A 68 -4.48 28.23 -48.00
CA LEU A 68 -3.17 28.37 -48.65
C LEU A 68 -2.04 28.72 -47.65
N ALA A 69 -2.39 29.59 -46.67
CA ALA A 69 -1.44 29.97 -45.61
C ALA A 69 -1.03 28.78 -44.73
N ASP A 70 -2.01 27.96 -44.32
CA ASP A 70 -1.75 26.76 -43.50
C ASP A 70 -0.92 25.73 -44.26
N ALA A 71 -1.22 25.52 -45.52
CA ALA A 71 -0.47 24.60 -46.40
C ALA A 71 1.00 25.07 -46.56
N ARG A 72 1.23 26.37 -46.69
CA ARG A 72 2.59 26.96 -46.76
C ARG A 72 3.33 26.85 -45.44
N ASN A 73 2.66 27.05 -44.31
CA ASN A 73 3.24 26.84 -42.98
C ASN A 73 3.66 25.36 -42.81
N TYR A 74 2.79 24.42 -43.14
CA TYR A 74 3.10 23.00 -43.12
C TYR A 74 4.34 22.65 -43.99
N ARG A 75 4.41 23.24 -45.19
CA ARG A 75 5.60 23.09 -46.07
C ARG A 75 6.86 23.61 -45.39
N ALA A 76 6.82 24.81 -44.79
CA ALA A 76 7.97 25.43 -44.15
C ALA A 76 8.48 24.56 -42.98
N GLU A 77 7.60 24.08 -42.12
CA GLU A 77 7.92 23.18 -41.02
C GLU A 77 8.51 21.86 -41.52
N SER A 78 7.85 21.23 -42.52
CA SER A 78 8.32 19.99 -43.10
C SER A 78 9.72 20.13 -43.75
N ARG A 79 10.00 21.24 -44.40
CA ARG A 79 11.34 21.54 -44.96
C ARG A 79 12.39 21.76 -43.89
N SER A 80 12.01 22.36 -42.78
CA SER A 80 12.89 22.51 -41.60
C SER A 80 13.30 21.15 -41.02
N LEU A 81 12.34 20.20 -40.93
CA LEU A 81 12.62 18.82 -40.52
C LEU A 81 13.53 18.10 -41.49
N LEU A 82 13.23 18.20 -42.80
CA LEU A 82 14.06 17.60 -43.86
C LEU A 82 15.48 18.13 -43.87
N ALA A 83 15.70 19.44 -43.61
CA ALA A 83 17.03 20.02 -43.48
C ALA A 83 17.82 19.42 -42.31
N LYS A 84 17.12 18.98 -41.24
CA LYS A 84 17.69 18.26 -40.10
C LYS A 84 17.76 16.72 -40.33
N GLN A 85 17.56 16.26 -41.53
CA GLN A 85 17.53 14.82 -41.92
C GLN A 85 16.39 14.02 -41.23
N ILE A 86 15.32 14.67 -40.79
CA ILE A 86 14.14 14.04 -40.14
C ILE A 86 13.01 13.92 -41.18
N ASP A 87 12.43 12.72 -41.30
CA ASP A 87 11.25 12.49 -42.15
C ASP A 87 9.98 13.08 -41.45
N PRO A 88 9.26 14.00 -42.11
CA PRO A 88 8.08 14.63 -41.49
C PRO A 88 6.94 13.64 -41.20
N GLN A 89 6.78 12.55 -41.96
CA GLN A 89 5.77 11.52 -41.68
C GLN A 89 6.15 10.68 -40.48
N GLU A 90 7.40 10.25 -40.39
CA GLU A 90 7.90 9.47 -39.24
C GLU A 90 7.86 10.32 -37.96
N HIS A 91 8.25 11.59 -38.04
CA HIS A 91 8.16 12.52 -36.90
C HIS A 91 6.72 12.68 -36.40
N GLN A 92 5.75 12.86 -37.30
CA GLN A 92 4.34 12.97 -36.93
C GLN A 92 3.79 11.68 -36.31
N GLN A 93 4.16 10.53 -36.88
CA GLN A 93 3.77 9.22 -36.32
C GLN A 93 4.32 9.00 -34.92
N GLU A 94 5.59 9.37 -34.70
CA GLU A 94 6.22 9.25 -33.39
C GLU A 94 5.57 10.18 -32.35
N GLN A 95 5.26 11.44 -32.73
CA GLN A 95 4.52 12.35 -31.87
C GLN A 95 3.13 11.80 -31.50
N LEU A 96 2.40 11.23 -32.47
CA LEU A 96 1.10 10.63 -32.22
C LEU A 96 1.22 9.41 -31.29
N ARG A 97 2.21 8.57 -31.55
CA ARG A 97 2.50 7.40 -30.72
C ARG A 97 2.84 7.80 -29.28
N SER A 98 3.77 8.75 -29.10
CA SER A 98 4.14 9.26 -27.78
C SER A 98 2.95 9.87 -27.04
N SER A 99 2.07 10.59 -27.74
CA SER A 99 0.86 11.16 -27.15
C SER A 99 -0.14 10.10 -26.71
N LEU A 100 -0.28 9.01 -27.47
CA LEU A 100 -1.13 7.86 -27.11
C LEU A 100 -0.53 7.10 -25.92
N GLU A 101 0.77 6.83 -25.96
CA GLU A 101 1.49 6.16 -24.87
C GLU A 101 1.42 6.97 -23.57
N ALA A 102 1.55 8.30 -23.63
CA ALA A 102 1.39 9.17 -22.50
C ALA A 102 -0.01 9.06 -21.87
N LYS A 103 -1.08 8.98 -22.66
CA LYS A 103 -2.45 8.83 -22.18
C LYS A 103 -2.75 7.44 -21.61
N THR A 104 -2.10 6.39 -22.10
CA THR A 104 -2.31 5.00 -21.66
C THR A 104 -1.42 4.59 -20.49
N ASN A 105 -0.37 5.36 -20.18
CA ASN A 105 0.62 5.05 -19.17
C ASN A 105 0.70 6.17 -18.11
N THR A 106 -0.46 6.65 -17.66
CA THR A 106 -0.52 7.58 -16.51
C THR A 106 -0.12 6.85 -15.23
N PHE A 107 0.32 7.60 -14.22
CA PHE A 107 0.74 7.02 -12.93
C PHE A 107 -0.37 6.16 -12.32
N GLN A 108 -1.62 6.62 -12.36
CA GLN A 108 -2.75 5.86 -11.81
C GLN A 108 -2.99 4.53 -12.55
N LEU A 109 -2.97 4.53 -13.89
CA LEU A 109 -3.15 3.30 -14.66
C LEU A 109 -2.00 2.31 -14.47
N VAL A 110 -0.77 2.79 -14.33
CA VAL A 110 0.38 1.95 -14.01
C VAL A 110 0.31 1.42 -12.58
N ALA A 111 -0.11 2.27 -11.63
CA ALA A 111 -0.34 1.86 -10.24
C ALA A 111 -1.43 0.78 -10.12
N GLU A 112 -2.50 0.85 -10.93
CA GLU A 112 -3.55 -0.17 -10.99
C GLU A 112 -3.00 -1.52 -11.48
N ARG A 113 -2.19 -1.51 -12.54
CA ARG A 113 -1.52 -2.73 -13.04
C ARG A 113 -0.59 -3.33 -11.98
N TRP A 114 0.23 -2.51 -11.33
CA TRP A 114 1.09 -2.92 -10.22
C TRP A 114 0.28 -3.47 -9.05
N TRP A 115 -0.80 -2.78 -8.65
CA TRP A 115 -1.66 -3.21 -7.54
C TRP A 115 -2.31 -4.57 -7.80
N ASN A 116 -2.72 -4.85 -9.05
CA ASN A 116 -3.27 -6.15 -9.45
C ASN A 116 -2.27 -7.31 -9.23
N VAL A 117 -0.98 -7.05 -9.39
CA VAL A 117 0.07 -8.02 -9.05
C VAL A 117 0.29 -8.08 -7.54
N LYS A 118 0.36 -6.91 -6.88
CA LYS A 118 0.66 -6.79 -5.45
C LYS A 118 -0.39 -7.44 -4.57
N LYS A 119 -1.68 -7.28 -4.88
CA LYS A 119 -2.78 -7.83 -4.08
C LYS A 119 -2.74 -9.35 -3.94
N ALA A 120 -2.14 -10.08 -4.87
CA ALA A 120 -1.98 -11.52 -4.79
C ALA A 120 -0.96 -11.96 -3.71
N SER A 121 -0.11 -11.06 -3.24
CA SER A 121 0.98 -11.34 -2.27
C SER A 121 0.74 -10.78 -0.87
N VAL A 122 -0.41 -10.15 -0.64
CA VAL A 122 -0.75 -9.51 0.63
C VAL A 122 -2.21 -9.83 1.03
N THR A 123 -2.59 -9.54 2.27
CA THR A 123 -3.99 -9.68 2.71
C THR A 123 -4.88 -8.64 2.00
N GLU A 124 -6.16 -8.98 1.82
CA GLU A 124 -7.15 -8.13 1.15
C GLU A 124 -7.25 -6.74 1.80
N ASP A 125 -7.42 -6.70 3.13
CA ASP A 125 -7.46 -5.43 3.90
C ASP A 125 -6.21 -4.57 3.66
N TYR A 126 -5.02 -5.19 3.60
CA TYR A 126 -3.79 -4.44 3.38
C TYR A 126 -3.67 -3.96 1.92
N ALA A 127 -4.15 -4.74 0.95
CA ALA A 127 -4.23 -4.32 -0.45
C ALA A 127 -5.15 -3.10 -0.61
N GLU A 128 -6.31 -3.11 0.05
CA GLU A 128 -7.23 -1.97 0.08
C GLU A 128 -6.60 -0.73 0.74
N ASP A 129 -5.89 -0.90 1.86
CA ASP A 129 -5.19 0.20 2.52
C ASP A 129 -4.10 0.83 1.64
N ILE A 130 -3.39 -0.01 0.86
CA ILE A 130 -2.42 0.47 -0.13
C ILE A 130 -3.11 1.37 -1.15
N TRP A 131 -4.17 0.86 -1.78
CA TRP A 131 -4.88 1.57 -2.84
C TRP A 131 -5.51 2.87 -2.33
N ARG A 132 -6.26 2.80 -1.24
CA ARG A 132 -6.90 3.97 -0.60
C ARG A 132 -5.90 5.07 -0.26
N SER A 133 -4.67 4.70 0.15
CA SER A 133 -3.65 5.71 0.46
C SER A 133 -3.10 6.40 -0.79
N LEU A 134 -2.95 5.69 -1.91
CA LEU A 134 -2.55 6.28 -3.18
C LEU A 134 -3.65 7.17 -3.73
N GLU A 135 -4.89 6.70 -3.69
CA GLU A 135 -6.07 7.44 -4.14
C GLU A 135 -6.27 8.75 -3.38
N ARG A 136 -6.11 8.72 -2.06
CA ARG A 136 -6.31 9.91 -1.23
C ARG A 136 -5.16 10.92 -1.31
N ASP A 137 -3.92 10.43 -1.33
CA ASP A 137 -2.75 11.28 -1.05
C ASP A 137 -1.81 11.47 -2.26
N VAL A 138 -1.93 10.67 -3.32
CA VAL A 138 -0.98 10.68 -4.46
C VAL A 138 -1.67 10.98 -5.79
N PHE A 139 -2.74 10.25 -6.13
CA PHE A 139 -3.43 10.41 -7.41
C PHE A 139 -3.97 11.82 -7.67
N PRO A 140 -4.45 12.60 -6.70
CA PRO A 140 -4.88 13.97 -6.96
C PRO A 140 -3.79 14.88 -7.53
N ALA A 141 -2.51 14.57 -7.26
CA ALA A 141 -1.38 15.38 -7.70
C ALA A 141 -0.71 14.85 -8.98
N ILE A 142 -0.63 13.53 -9.14
CA ILE A 142 0.16 12.90 -10.22
C ILE A 142 -0.57 11.77 -10.93
N GLY A 143 -1.81 11.46 -10.58
CA GLY A 143 -2.55 10.32 -11.14
C GLY A 143 -2.64 10.33 -12.65
N ASP A 144 -2.92 11.50 -13.23
CA ASP A 144 -3.07 11.71 -14.67
C ASP A 144 -1.76 12.03 -15.42
N VAL A 145 -0.65 12.15 -14.69
CA VAL A 145 0.66 12.43 -15.31
C VAL A 145 1.25 11.13 -15.89
N SER A 146 1.74 11.20 -17.12
CA SER A 146 2.45 10.07 -17.73
C SER A 146 3.68 9.68 -16.90
N VAL A 147 3.90 8.37 -16.70
CA VAL A 147 5.08 7.89 -15.95
C VAL A 147 6.41 8.31 -16.60
N THR A 148 6.42 8.56 -17.90
CA THR A 148 7.59 9.08 -18.63
C THR A 148 7.94 10.52 -18.28
N ASP A 149 6.94 11.32 -17.87
CA ASP A 149 7.08 12.74 -17.58
C ASP A 149 7.29 13.03 -16.09
N ILE A 150 7.13 12.00 -15.25
CA ILE A 150 7.31 12.14 -13.80
C ILE A 150 8.79 12.33 -13.44
N LYS A 151 9.05 13.42 -12.73
CA LYS A 151 10.38 13.76 -12.20
C LYS A 151 10.38 13.62 -10.67
N ALA A 152 11.59 13.46 -10.10
CA ALA A 152 11.73 13.30 -8.64
C ALA A 152 11.09 14.46 -7.83
N HIS A 153 11.22 15.70 -8.28
CA HIS A 153 10.63 16.86 -7.59
C HIS A 153 9.10 16.79 -7.58
N THR A 154 8.47 16.33 -8.67
CA THR A 154 7.02 16.18 -8.77
C THR A 154 6.51 15.16 -7.76
N LEU A 155 7.25 14.04 -7.59
CA LEU A 155 6.94 13.01 -6.59
C LEU A 155 7.08 13.55 -5.15
N VAL A 156 8.12 14.33 -4.88
CA VAL A 156 8.29 14.98 -3.58
C VAL A 156 7.13 15.94 -3.30
N GLN A 157 6.78 16.79 -4.25
CA GLN A 157 5.65 17.72 -4.11
C GLN A 157 4.31 17.02 -3.86
N SER A 158 4.07 15.87 -4.48
CA SER A 158 2.82 15.11 -4.26
C SER A 158 2.66 14.61 -2.82
N VAL A 159 3.75 14.36 -2.10
CA VAL A 159 3.76 13.83 -0.72
C VAL A 159 3.89 14.93 0.35
N GLN A 160 4.38 16.13 -0.01
CA GLN A 160 4.55 17.25 0.92
C GLN A 160 3.31 17.58 1.78
N PRO A 161 2.06 17.57 1.25
CA PRO A 161 0.87 17.84 2.08
C PRO A 161 0.70 16.83 3.23
N VAL A 162 1.17 15.60 3.03
CA VAL A 162 1.11 14.55 4.07
C VAL A 162 2.15 14.83 5.17
N GLN A 163 3.34 15.31 4.81
CA GLN A 163 4.34 15.77 5.78
C GLN A 163 3.84 16.98 6.56
N ALA A 164 3.23 17.96 5.88
CA ALA A 164 2.71 19.18 6.53
C ALA A 164 1.69 18.91 7.65
N ARG A 165 0.94 17.81 7.58
CA ARG A 165 0.02 17.38 8.65
C ARG A 165 0.69 16.45 9.68
N GLY A 166 2.02 16.31 9.67
CA GLY A 166 2.80 15.55 10.65
C GLY A 166 2.73 14.03 10.52
N ALA A 167 2.14 13.48 9.44
CA ALA A 167 1.94 12.06 9.25
C ALA A 167 3.17 11.35 8.65
N LEU A 168 4.34 11.46 9.33
CA LEU A 168 5.64 11.02 8.79
C LEU A 168 5.71 9.52 8.46
N GLU A 169 5.03 8.65 9.22
CA GLU A 169 4.99 7.21 8.89
C GLU A 169 4.18 6.96 7.61
N THR A 170 3.12 7.74 7.38
CA THR A 170 2.36 7.70 6.12
C THR A 170 3.23 8.18 4.95
N VAL A 171 4.00 9.25 5.13
CA VAL A 171 4.99 9.72 4.14
C VAL A 171 5.95 8.60 3.76
N ARG A 172 6.54 7.92 4.75
CA ARG A 172 7.46 6.80 4.51
C ARG A 172 6.81 5.70 3.68
N ARG A 173 5.57 5.32 4.01
CA ARG A 173 4.82 4.29 3.29
C ARG A 173 4.44 4.73 1.88
N LEU A 174 4.03 5.98 1.68
CA LEU A 174 3.72 6.51 0.35
C LEU A 174 4.95 6.54 -0.54
N CYS A 175 6.09 7.00 -0.02
CA CYS A 175 7.36 6.97 -0.76
C CYS A 175 7.74 5.54 -1.19
N GLN A 176 7.54 4.55 -0.32
CA GLN A 176 7.77 3.14 -0.65
C GLN A 176 6.82 2.68 -1.77
N ARG A 177 5.51 2.96 -1.67
CA ARG A 177 4.50 2.57 -2.66
C ARG A 177 4.74 3.22 -4.01
N ILE A 178 5.02 4.53 -4.03
CA ILE A 178 5.41 5.24 -5.25
C ILE A 178 6.64 4.59 -5.90
N ASN A 179 7.65 4.27 -5.10
CA ASN A 179 8.85 3.62 -5.62
C ASN A 179 8.56 2.23 -6.20
N GLU A 180 7.69 1.43 -5.56
CA GLU A 180 7.27 0.12 -6.08
C GLU A 180 6.52 0.25 -7.42
N VAL A 181 5.64 1.25 -7.58
CA VAL A 181 4.95 1.54 -8.84
C VAL A 181 5.94 1.95 -9.94
N MET A 182 6.89 2.83 -9.63
CA MET A 182 7.88 3.28 -10.60
C MET A 182 8.88 2.18 -11.00
N ILE A 183 9.25 1.29 -10.07
CA ILE A 183 10.04 0.08 -10.38
C ILE A 183 9.22 -0.86 -11.29
N TYR A 184 7.93 -1.03 -11.04
CA TYR A 184 7.07 -1.80 -11.93
C TYR A 184 7.04 -1.21 -13.34
N ALA A 185 6.93 0.12 -13.46
CA ALA A 185 7.00 0.82 -14.75
C ALA A 185 8.32 0.56 -15.48
N GLN A 186 9.44 0.57 -14.76
CA GLN A 186 10.76 0.25 -15.33
C GLN A 186 10.84 -1.21 -15.79
N ASN A 187 10.44 -2.14 -14.94
CA ASN A 187 10.51 -3.58 -15.23
C ASN A 187 9.60 -4.00 -16.39
N THR A 188 8.54 -3.21 -16.67
CA THR A 188 7.65 -3.42 -17.83
C THR A 188 8.06 -2.61 -19.05
N GLY A 189 9.20 -1.92 -19.04
CA GLY A 189 9.76 -1.19 -20.16
C GLY A 189 9.05 0.13 -20.49
N LEU A 190 8.27 0.68 -19.55
CA LEU A 190 7.58 1.97 -19.74
C LEU A 190 8.50 3.16 -19.50
N ILE A 191 9.53 3.00 -18.69
CA ILE A 191 10.55 4.01 -18.38
C ILE A 191 11.93 3.36 -18.28
N ASP A 192 12.97 4.10 -18.62
CA ASP A 192 14.36 3.61 -18.57
C ASP A 192 15.00 3.75 -17.18
N ALA A 193 14.58 4.75 -16.40
CA ALA A 193 15.12 5.05 -15.08
C ALA A 193 14.02 5.36 -14.07
N VAL A 194 14.24 4.98 -12.81
CA VAL A 194 13.29 5.22 -11.72
C VAL A 194 13.58 6.56 -11.03
N PRO A 195 12.74 7.59 -11.22
CA PRO A 195 12.96 8.91 -10.59
C PRO A 195 12.65 8.92 -9.08
N SER A 196 12.01 7.88 -8.57
CA SER A 196 11.60 7.75 -7.17
C SER A 196 12.66 7.16 -6.24
N VAL A 197 13.82 6.74 -6.76
CA VAL A 197 14.89 6.18 -5.93
C VAL A 197 15.28 7.17 -4.84
N ASN A 198 15.13 6.74 -3.59
CA ASN A 198 15.47 7.54 -2.40
C ASN A 198 14.63 8.82 -2.16
N ILE A 199 13.48 9.01 -2.80
CA ILE A 199 12.61 10.20 -2.54
C ILE A 199 12.27 10.36 -1.05
N GLY A 200 12.19 9.27 -0.30
CA GLY A 200 11.99 9.30 1.15
C GLY A 200 13.07 10.06 1.93
N LYS A 201 14.26 10.24 1.35
CA LYS A 201 15.33 11.05 1.98
C LYS A 201 15.06 12.57 1.93
N ALA A 202 14.11 13.01 1.10
CA ALA A 202 13.67 14.40 1.04
C ALA A 202 12.75 14.81 2.20
N PHE A 203 12.35 13.85 3.04
CA PHE A 203 11.40 14.04 4.12
C PHE A 203 12.02 13.74 5.49
N GLU A 204 11.42 14.31 6.53
CA GLU A 204 11.77 13.98 7.90
C GLU A 204 11.51 12.51 8.19
N LYS A 205 12.41 11.89 8.93
CA LYS A 205 12.23 10.50 9.35
C LYS A 205 11.23 10.42 10.50
N PRO A 206 10.27 9.48 10.45
CA PRO A 206 9.40 9.25 11.59
C PRO A 206 10.25 8.80 12.78
N GLN A 207 10.01 9.42 13.95
CA GLN A 207 10.62 8.93 15.18
C GLN A 207 9.94 7.61 15.57
N LYS A 208 10.76 6.58 15.76
CA LYS A 208 10.28 5.28 16.23
C LYS A 208 9.84 5.42 17.69
N LYS A 209 8.54 5.49 17.93
CA LYS A 209 7.96 5.41 19.27
C LYS A 209 7.53 3.98 19.51
N ASN A 210 7.96 3.40 20.64
CA ASN A 210 7.42 2.13 21.10
C ASN A 210 5.93 2.29 21.42
N MET A 211 5.16 1.21 21.26
CA MET A 211 3.76 1.23 21.68
C MET A 211 3.66 1.51 23.18
N PRO A 212 2.73 2.36 23.61
CA PRO A 212 2.53 2.65 25.01
C PRO A 212 2.28 1.38 25.83
N SER A 213 3.00 1.21 26.92
CA SER A 213 2.86 0.11 27.87
C SER A 213 3.22 0.61 29.26
N ILE A 214 2.57 0.05 30.27
CA ILE A 214 2.89 0.30 31.69
C ILE A 214 3.88 -0.76 32.19
N ARG A 215 4.49 -0.49 33.32
CA ARG A 215 5.36 -1.46 34.01
C ARG A 215 4.53 -2.49 34.78
N PRO A 216 5.09 -3.68 35.09
CA PRO A 216 4.38 -4.70 35.87
C PRO A 216 3.94 -4.26 37.25
N ASP A 217 4.67 -3.37 37.92
CA ASP A 217 4.30 -2.79 39.23
C ASP A 217 3.02 -1.92 39.18
N GLN A 218 2.63 -1.44 38.01
CA GLN A 218 1.38 -0.69 37.77
C GLN A 218 0.17 -1.60 37.43
N LEU A 219 0.38 -2.93 37.32
CA LEU A 219 -0.69 -3.89 37.00
C LEU A 219 -1.84 -3.87 38.02
N PRO A 220 -1.62 -3.72 39.37
CA PRO A 220 -2.69 -3.62 40.33
C PRO A 220 -3.66 -2.47 40.03
N GLN A 221 -3.14 -1.30 39.66
CA GLN A 221 -3.97 -0.14 39.29
C GLN A 221 -4.78 -0.43 38.01
N LEU A 222 -4.17 -1.05 37.03
CA LEU A 222 -4.87 -1.47 35.79
C LEU A 222 -6.02 -2.43 36.14
N MET A 223 -5.74 -3.47 36.91
CA MET A 223 -6.73 -4.50 37.25
C MET A 223 -7.92 -3.90 38.04
N GLN A 224 -7.64 -3.06 39.04
CA GLN A 224 -8.68 -2.36 39.80
C GLN A 224 -9.55 -1.47 38.93
N THR A 225 -8.92 -0.69 38.03
CA THR A 225 -9.63 0.20 37.10
C THR A 225 -10.49 -0.60 36.10
N MET A 226 -9.95 -1.67 35.53
CA MET A 226 -10.69 -2.51 34.58
C MET A 226 -11.82 -3.28 35.30
N ARG A 227 -11.69 -3.64 36.55
CA ARG A 227 -12.74 -4.29 37.35
C ARG A 227 -13.95 -3.38 37.57
N THR A 228 -13.72 -2.09 37.80
CA THR A 228 -14.78 -1.10 38.05
C THR A 228 -15.28 -0.43 36.74
N ALA A 229 -14.59 -0.61 35.63
CA ALA A 229 -14.95 -0.01 34.35
C ALA A 229 -16.35 -0.44 33.87
N SER A 230 -17.10 0.49 33.28
CA SER A 230 -18.41 0.22 32.67
C SER A 230 -18.26 -0.46 31.29
N ILE A 231 -17.95 -1.75 31.34
CA ILE A 231 -17.77 -2.60 30.15
C ILE A 231 -18.58 -3.91 30.31
N SER A 232 -18.97 -4.53 29.19
CA SER A 232 -19.71 -5.79 29.23
C SER A 232 -18.86 -6.93 29.80
N LEU A 233 -19.50 -7.96 30.33
CA LEU A 233 -18.82 -9.16 30.83
C LEU A 233 -17.93 -9.78 29.72
N SER A 234 -18.45 -9.94 28.52
CA SER A 234 -17.66 -10.49 27.39
C SER A 234 -16.43 -9.64 27.05
N THR A 235 -16.52 -8.30 27.17
CA THR A 235 -15.37 -7.42 26.97
C THR A 235 -14.33 -7.57 28.09
N ARG A 236 -14.79 -7.75 29.32
CA ARG A 236 -13.92 -8.00 30.49
C ARG A 236 -13.22 -9.36 30.35
N CYS A 237 -13.97 -10.39 29.97
CA CYS A 237 -13.41 -11.71 29.71
C CYS A 237 -12.37 -11.66 28.56
N LEU A 238 -12.63 -10.93 27.47
CA LEU A 238 -11.66 -10.76 26.38
C LEU A 238 -10.39 -10.02 26.85
N PHE A 239 -10.52 -8.98 27.69
CA PHE A 239 -9.37 -8.30 28.27
C PHE A 239 -8.52 -9.28 29.12
N MET A 240 -9.15 -10.04 30.02
CA MET A 240 -8.45 -11.03 30.84
C MET A 240 -7.86 -12.15 30.00
N TRP A 241 -8.61 -12.69 29.03
CA TRP A 241 -8.12 -13.69 28.10
C TRP A 241 -6.84 -13.25 27.39
N GLN A 242 -6.86 -12.03 26.81
CA GLN A 242 -5.70 -11.48 26.13
C GLN A 242 -4.50 -11.26 27.06
N LEU A 243 -4.75 -10.83 28.31
CA LEU A 243 -3.72 -10.63 29.31
C LEU A 243 -3.08 -11.95 29.76
N LEU A 244 -3.92 -12.97 30.06
CA LEU A 244 -3.47 -14.27 30.55
C LEU A 244 -2.77 -15.09 29.47
N THR A 245 -3.28 -15.08 28.24
CA THR A 245 -2.70 -15.84 27.12
C THR A 245 -1.54 -15.15 26.43
N ILE A 246 -1.29 -13.86 26.73
CA ILE A 246 -0.26 -13.01 26.11
C ILE A 246 -0.29 -12.99 24.57
N THR A 247 -1.44 -13.30 23.95
CA THR A 247 -1.64 -13.34 22.50
C THR A 247 -1.89 -11.95 21.90
N ARG A 248 -1.80 -11.82 20.56
CA ARG A 248 -2.09 -10.55 19.89
C ARG A 248 -3.58 -10.23 19.95
N PRO A 249 -3.97 -8.92 19.94
CA PRO A 249 -5.37 -8.52 20.04
C PRO A 249 -6.33 -9.21 19.05
N ALA A 250 -5.89 -9.40 17.81
CA ALA A 250 -6.68 -10.11 16.79
C ALA A 250 -6.81 -11.61 17.12
N GLU A 251 -5.68 -12.25 17.47
CA GLU A 251 -5.66 -13.67 17.85
C GLU A 251 -6.63 -13.94 19.01
N ALA A 252 -6.57 -13.11 20.06
CA ALA A 252 -7.42 -13.24 21.23
C ALA A 252 -8.92 -13.01 20.91
N ALA A 253 -9.24 -11.96 20.14
CA ALA A 253 -10.63 -11.63 19.81
C ALA A 253 -11.31 -12.66 18.90
N GLU A 254 -10.52 -13.29 18.02
CA GLU A 254 -10.99 -14.29 17.05
C GLU A 254 -10.88 -15.73 17.55
N ALA A 255 -10.58 -15.94 18.84
CA ALA A 255 -10.48 -17.29 19.43
C ALA A 255 -11.77 -18.09 19.22
N ARG A 256 -11.61 -19.35 18.84
CA ARG A 256 -12.72 -20.26 18.52
C ARG A 256 -12.82 -21.41 19.53
N TRP A 257 -14.03 -21.88 19.77
CA TRP A 257 -14.23 -23.02 20.66
C TRP A 257 -13.59 -24.30 20.15
N GLU A 258 -13.57 -24.51 18.83
CA GLU A 258 -12.93 -25.68 18.20
C GLU A 258 -11.40 -25.74 18.36
N GLU A 259 -10.78 -24.60 18.69
CA GLU A 259 -9.33 -24.51 18.90
C GLU A 259 -8.91 -24.85 20.33
N ILE A 260 -9.87 -25.03 21.25
CA ILE A 260 -9.63 -25.27 22.68
C ILE A 260 -9.67 -26.76 22.98
N ASP A 261 -8.58 -27.24 23.54
CA ASP A 261 -8.46 -28.56 24.13
C ASP A 261 -8.45 -28.40 25.66
N ILE A 262 -9.60 -28.60 26.29
CA ILE A 262 -9.77 -28.44 27.74
C ILE A 262 -8.98 -29.49 28.52
N GLU A 263 -8.96 -30.75 28.02
CA GLU A 263 -8.28 -31.86 28.72
C GLU A 263 -6.75 -31.65 28.71
N ALA A 264 -6.21 -31.21 27.57
CA ALA A 264 -4.80 -30.88 27.46
C ALA A 264 -4.45 -29.49 28.03
N GLN A 265 -5.46 -28.67 28.37
CA GLN A 265 -5.29 -27.26 28.73
C GLN A 265 -4.50 -26.47 27.67
N GLU A 266 -4.95 -26.58 26.43
CA GLU A 266 -4.26 -25.97 25.28
C GLU A 266 -5.24 -25.19 24.40
N TRP A 267 -4.75 -24.08 23.87
CA TRP A 267 -5.36 -23.35 22.76
C TRP A 267 -4.49 -23.48 21.53
N LYS A 268 -4.98 -24.18 20.51
CA LYS A 268 -4.27 -24.48 19.26
C LYS A 268 -4.70 -23.51 18.15
N ILE A 269 -3.92 -22.47 17.91
CA ILE A 269 -4.18 -21.45 16.90
C ILE A 269 -3.59 -21.92 15.56
N PRO A 270 -4.41 -22.14 14.51
CA PRO A 270 -3.92 -22.59 13.22
C PRO A 270 -3.11 -21.50 12.49
N ALA A 271 -2.13 -21.93 11.70
CA ALA A 271 -1.22 -21.08 10.94
C ALA A 271 -1.94 -19.97 10.12
N ALA A 272 -3.08 -20.29 9.53
CA ALA A 272 -3.87 -19.36 8.73
C ALA A 272 -4.33 -18.10 9.50
N ARG A 273 -4.46 -18.20 10.85
CA ARG A 273 -4.81 -17.08 11.73
C ARG A 273 -3.59 -16.38 12.34
N MET A 274 -2.40 -16.94 12.15
CA MET A 274 -1.18 -16.40 12.75
C MET A 274 -0.46 -15.48 11.78
N LYS A 275 -0.02 -14.32 12.27
CA LYS A 275 0.72 -13.33 11.47
C LYS A 275 1.95 -13.91 10.74
N MET A 276 2.57 -14.96 11.30
CA MET A 276 3.78 -15.58 10.74
C MET A 276 3.48 -16.90 10.01
N ASN A 277 2.19 -17.20 9.75
CA ASN A 277 1.73 -18.40 9.05
C ASN A 277 2.34 -19.70 9.63
N ARG A 278 2.31 -19.85 10.97
CA ARG A 278 2.76 -21.02 11.70
C ARG A 278 1.79 -21.32 12.82
N ASP A 279 1.47 -22.59 13.05
CA ASP A 279 0.66 -23.02 14.17
C ASP A 279 1.28 -22.56 15.49
N HIS A 280 0.42 -22.18 16.43
CA HIS A 280 0.84 -21.74 17.75
C HIS A 280 -0.05 -22.36 18.83
N THR A 281 0.57 -23.17 19.69
CA THR A 281 -0.12 -23.73 20.86
C THR A 281 0.16 -22.86 22.08
N VAL A 282 -0.90 -22.39 22.74
CA VAL A 282 -0.84 -21.61 23.98
C VAL A 282 -1.27 -22.52 25.14
N PRO A 283 -0.35 -22.82 26.10
CA PRO A 283 -0.77 -23.49 27.33
C PRO A 283 -1.69 -22.59 28.13
N LEU A 284 -2.83 -23.12 28.58
CA LEU A 284 -3.82 -22.39 29.34
C LEU A 284 -3.59 -22.60 30.83
N SER A 285 -3.54 -21.48 31.58
CA SER A 285 -3.57 -21.50 33.03
C SER A 285 -4.98 -21.80 33.54
N ASP A 286 -5.10 -22.16 34.81
CA ASP A 286 -6.40 -22.40 35.47
C ASP A 286 -7.33 -21.20 35.37
N GLU A 287 -6.79 -19.96 35.46
CA GLU A 287 -7.56 -18.73 35.31
C GLU A 287 -8.03 -18.50 33.88
N ALA A 288 -7.25 -18.92 32.88
CA ALA A 288 -7.68 -18.87 31.48
C ALA A 288 -8.81 -19.88 31.21
N ILE A 289 -8.75 -21.06 31.82
CA ILE A 289 -9.85 -22.04 31.77
C ILE A 289 -11.12 -21.47 32.44
N ALA A 290 -10.98 -20.83 33.61
CA ALA A 290 -12.12 -20.18 34.30
C ALA A 290 -12.81 -19.11 33.42
N ILE A 291 -12.06 -18.40 32.57
CA ILE A 291 -12.67 -17.46 31.61
C ILE A 291 -13.48 -18.22 30.54
N LEU A 292 -13.01 -19.35 30.07
CA LEU A 292 -13.77 -20.19 29.11
C LEU A 292 -15.05 -20.70 29.74
N GLU A 293 -15.02 -21.11 31.00
CA GLU A 293 -16.21 -21.53 31.76
C GLU A 293 -17.24 -20.40 31.90
N MET A 294 -16.76 -19.14 32.20
CA MET A 294 -17.63 -17.97 32.23
C MET A 294 -18.24 -17.63 30.86
N MET A 295 -17.51 -17.89 29.78
CA MET A 295 -17.99 -17.61 28.41
C MET A 295 -18.89 -18.73 27.87
N LYS A 296 -18.76 -19.95 28.33
CA LYS A 296 -19.52 -21.12 27.87
C LYS A 296 -21.06 -20.91 27.80
N PRO A 297 -21.69 -20.34 28.84
CA PRO A 297 -23.13 -20.04 28.78
C PRO A 297 -23.50 -18.94 27.79
N LEU A 298 -22.58 -18.06 27.46
CA LEU A 298 -22.81 -16.90 26.61
C LEU A 298 -22.58 -17.17 25.12
N SER A 299 -21.63 -18.02 24.82
CA SER A 299 -21.17 -18.25 23.44
C SER A 299 -20.80 -19.70 23.09
N GLY A 300 -21.02 -20.65 24.01
CA GLY A 300 -20.64 -22.08 23.80
C GLY A 300 -21.34 -22.77 22.65
N ASN A 301 -22.45 -22.22 22.14
CA ASN A 301 -23.16 -22.68 20.94
C ASN A 301 -22.79 -21.90 19.68
N ARG A 302 -21.74 -21.08 19.72
CA ARG A 302 -21.25 -20.25 18.61
C ARG A 302 -19.84 -20.68 18.20
N GLU A 303 -19.40 -20.17 17.08
CA GLU A 303 -18.04 -20.42 16.58
C GLU A 303 -16.98 -19.74 17.46
N PHE A 304 -17.18 -18.44 17.77
CA PHE A 304 -16.22 -17.63 18.50
C PHE A 304 -16.50 -17.63 20.01
N ILE A 305 -15.43 -17.69 20.81
CA ILE A 305 -15.49 -17.52 22.27
C ILE A 305 -15.99 -16.13 22.63
N PHE A 306 -15.53 -15.10 21.89
CA PHE A 306 -15.89 -13.71 22.06
C PHE A 306 -16.65 -13.17 20.84
N PRO A 307 -17.95 -13.51 20.64
CA PRO A 307 -18.70 -13.06 19.49
C PRO A 307 -19.04 -11.57 19.57
N SER A 308 -19.16 -10.93 18.40
CA SER A 308 -19.64 -9.56 18.29
C SER A 308 -21.10 -9.47 18.78
N ARG A 309 -21.39 -8.44 19.57
CA ARG A 309 -22.76 -8.17 20.03
C ARG A 309 -23.70 -7.78 18.89
N ILE A 310 -23.17 -7.10 17.86
CA ILE A 310 -23.96 -6.59 16.72
C ILE A 310 -24.11 -7.66 15.64
N LYS A 311 -23.04 -8.43 15.39
CA LYS A 311 -22.99 -9.49 14.38
C LYS A 311 -22.53 -10.81 15.03
N PRO A 312 -23.43 -11.56 15.66
CA PRO A 312 -23.07 -12.70 16.50
C PRO A 312 -22.30 -13.84 15.82
N ASN A 313 -22.32 -13.89 14.48
CA ASN A 313 -21.57 -14.84 13.67
C ASN A 313 -20.17 -14.31 13.28
N GLN A 314 -19.77 -13.17 13.83
CA GLN A 314 -18.44 -12.59 13.67
C GLN A 314 -17.78 -12.43 15.05
N PRO A 315 -16.44 -12.44 15.13
CA PRO A 315 -15.75 -12.21 16.39
C PRO A 315 -15.94 -10.76 16.86
N MET A 316 -15.69 -10.53 18.12
CA MET A 316 -15.57 -9.19 18.68
C MET A 316 -14.41 -8.45 18.00
N ASN A 317 -14.58 -7.15 17.74
CA ASN A 317 -13.52 -6.36 17.12
C ASN A 317 -12.24 -6.37 17.97
N SER A 318 -11.10 -6.65 17.36
CA SER A 318 -9.78 -6.69 18.02
C SER A 318 -9.39 -5.39 18.72
N GLN A 319 -10.01 -4.24 18.34
CA GLN A 319 -9.80 -2.95 18.98
C GLN A 319 -10.70 -2.72 20.23
N THR A 320 -11.57 -3.67 20.58
CA THR A 320 -12.53 -3.52 21.69
C THR A 320 -11.80 -3.33 23.02
N VAL A 321 -10.78 -4.13 23.30
CA VAL A 321 -9.95 -3.98 24.51
C VAL A 321 -9.24 -2.64 24.50
N ASN A 322 -8.66 -2.23 23.38
CA ASN A 322 -7.98 -0.94 23.24
C ASN A 322 -8.92 0.25 23.47
N ALA A 323 -10.14 0.19 22.93
CA ALA A 323 -11.17 1.21 23.19
C ALA A 323 -11.60 1.25 24.66
N SER A 324 -11.65 0.10 25.34
CA SER A 324 -11.99 -0.01 26.76
C SER A 324 -10.88 0.58 27.64
N LEU A 325 -9.61 0.28 27.37
CA LEU A 325 -8.46 0.87 28.03
C LEU A 325 -8.46 2.39 27.88
N LYS A 326 -8.71 2.90 26.67
CA LYS A 326 -8.77 4.35 26.44
C LYS A 326 -9.89 5.02 27.25
N ARG A 327 -11.08 4.42 27.33
CA ARG A 327 -12.21 4.94 28.12
C ARG A 327 -11.95 4.86 29.62
N ALA A 328 -11.19 3.86 30.06
CA ALA A 328 -10.78 3.69 31.45
C ALA A 328 -9.62 4.62 31.87
N GLY A 329 -9.19 5.57 31.01
CA GLY A 329 -8.17 6.57 31.35
C GLY A 329 -6.75 6.19 30.89
N PHE A 330 -6.53 5.05 30.28
CA PHE A 330 -5.19 4.64 29.80
C PHE A 330 -4.87 5.12 28.37
N GLY A 331 -5.64 6.07 27.82
CA GLY A 331 -5.37 6.66 26.50
C GLY A 331 -3.98 7.30 26.44
N GLY A 332 -3.14 6.87 25.49
CA GLY A 332 -1.75 7.33 25.36
C GLY A 332 -0.74 6.69 26.35
N VAL A 333 -1.20 5.96 27.36
CA VAL A 333 -0.38 5.33 28.40
C VAL A 333 -0.24 3.82 28.16
N LEU A 334 -1.33 3.16 27.80
CA LEU A 334 -1.37 1.73 27.53
C LEU A 334 -2.27 1.44 26.33
N VAL A 335 -1.80 0.59 25.45
CA VAL A 335 -2.60 0.00 24.37
C VAL A 335 -2.74 -1.50 24.56
N SER A 336 -3.78 -2.09 23.97
CA SER A 336 -4.07 -3.53 24.06
C SER A 336 -2.85 -4.40 23.70
N HIS A 337 -2.04 -4.03 22.69
CA HIS A 337 -0.79 -4.71 22.39
C HIS A 337 0.28 -4.58 23.51
N GLY A 338 0.24 -3.49 24.27
CA GLY A 338 1.14 -3.25 25.39
C GLY A 338 0.97 -4.25 26.55
N LEU A 339 -0.16 -4.96 26.66
CA LEU A 339 -0.36 -6.03 27.64
C LEU A 339 0.69 -7.14 27.53
N ARG A 340 1.13 -7.44 26.29
CA ARG A 340 2.21 -8.41 26.02
C ARG A 340 3.56 -7.91 26.55
N SER A 341 3.80 -6.61 26.48
CA SER A 341 5.04 -6.01 26.99
C SER A 341 5.09 -6.08 28.51
N ILE A 342 3.95 -5.92 29.20
CA ILE A 342 3.85 -6.09 30.67
C ILE A 342 4.27 -7.52 31.03
N ALA A 343 3.66 -8.52 30.38
CA ALA A 343 3.97 -9.93 30.62
C ALA A 343 5.44 -10.25 30.32
N SER A 344 5.93 -9.84 29.16
CA SER A 344 7.33 -10.06 28.77
C SER A 344 8.31 -9.46 29.81
N THR A 345 8.02 -8.24 30.30
CA THR A 345 8.86 -7.59 31.32
C THR A 345 8.82 -8.37 32.64
N ALA A 346 7.63 -8.71 33.13
CA ALA A 346 7.48 -9.47 34.39
C ALA A 346 8.17 -10.83 34.35
N LEU A 347 8.00 -11.57 33.25
CA LEU A 347 8.61 -12.89 33.05
C LEU A 347 10.15 -12.81 32.98
N ASN A 348 10.70 -11.79 32.31
CA ASN A 348 12.15 -11.55 32.29
C ASN A 348 12.68 -11.14 33.67
N GLU A 349 11.97 -10.27 34.41
CA GLU A 349 12.33 -9.86 35.77
C GLU A 349 12.30 -11.05 36.75
N GLN A 350 11.40 -12.01 36.51
CA GLN A 350 11.34 -13.27 37.29
C GLN A 350 12.45 -14.26 36.94
N GLY A 351 13.14 -14.07 35.81
CA GLY A 351 14.26 -14.91 35.38
C GLY A 351 13.87 -16.12 34.52
N PHE A 352 12.68 -16.13 33.91
CA PHE A 352 12.34 -17.14 32.92
C PHE A 352 13.27 -17.07 31.70
N PRO A 353 13.63 -18.22 31.08
CA PRO A 353 14.51 -18.23 29.93
C PRO A 353 13.95 -17.40 28.76
N PRO A 354 14.75 -16.49 28.16
CA PRO A 354 14.27 -15.62 27.07
C PRO A 354 13.64 -16.38 25.89
N ASP A 355 14.18 -17.56 25.53
CA ASP A 355 13.65 -18.36 24.44
C ASP A 355 12.25 -18.90 24.72
N VAL A 356 11.94 -19.23 25.97
CA VAL A 356 10.61 -19.67 26.41
C VAL A 356 9.61 -18.51 26.33
N ILE A 357 10.05 -17.30 26.76
CA ILE A 357 9.24 -16.09 26.67
C ILE A 357 8.97 -15.73 25.21
N GLU A 358 9.98 -15.70 24.34
CA GLU A 358 9.84 -15.40 22.93
C GLU A 358 8.93 -16.41 22.21
N ALA A 359 9.03 -17.70 22.57
CA ALA A 359 8.12 -18.73 22.06
C ALA A 359 6.68 -18.50 22.50
N ALA A 360 6.42 -18.11 23.75
CA ALA A 360 5.08 -17.77 24.24
C ALA A 360 4.50 -16.53 23.52
N LEU A 361 5.36 -15.58 23.17
CA LEU A 361 4.97 -14.40 22.38
C LEU A 361 4.81 -14.73 20.88
N ALA A 362 5.00 -15.96 20.44
CA ALA A 362 5.01 -16.33 19.01
C ALA A 362 5.90 -15.39 18.18
N HIS A 363 7.07 -15.01 18.71
CA HIS A 363 8.08 -14.26 18.00
C HIS A 363 8.98 -15.22 17.20
N VAL A 364 9.35 -14.80 16.00
CA VAL A 364 10.28 -15.55 15.16
C VAL A 364 11.67 -15.03 15.42
N ASP A 365 12.59 -15.96 15.69
CA ASP A 365 14.01 -15.62 15.83
C ASP A 365 14.51 -14.95 14.56
N LYS A 366 15.11 -13.77 14.71
CA LYS A 366 15.66 -12.99 13.59
C LYS A 366 16.93 -13.62 13.02
N ASN A 367 17.60 -14.47 13.79
CA ASN A 367 18.77 -15.22 13.34
C ASN A 367 18.30 -16.46 12.57
N GLU A 368 18.43 -16.44 11.25
CA GLU A 368 18.00 -17.53 10.37
C GLU A 368 18.69 -18.85 10.67
N VAL A 369 19.96 -18.81 11.05
CA VAL A 369 20.74 -20.01 11.42
C VAL A 369 20.18 -20.61 12.70
N ARG A 370 20.02 -19.80 13.76
CA ARG A 370 19.44 -20.28 15.03
C ARG A 370 18.03 -20.83 14.84
N ARG A 371 17.21 -20.19 14.04
CA ARG A 371 15.85 -20.63 13.68
C ARG A 371 15.82 -21.97 12.96
N ALA A 372 16.81 -22.27 12.11
CA ALA A 372 16.90 -23.54 11.39
C ALA A 372 17.20 -24.71 12.34
N TYR A 373 17.97 -24.46 13.39
CA TYR A 373 18.39 -25.49 14.35
C TYR A 373 17.45 -25.59 15.57
N ASN A 374 16.81 -24.51 15.99
CA ASN A 374 15.91 -24.49 17.15
C ASN A 374 14.45 -24.51 16.68
N ARG A 375 13.86 -25.71 16.61
CA ARG A 375 12.44 -25.93 16.24
C ARG A 375 11.56 -26.21 17.47
N SER A 376 12.11 -26.12 18.67
CA SER A 376 11.36 -26.37 19.91
C SER A 376 10.28 -25.27 20.09
N ASP A 377 9.07 -25.67 20.41
CA ASP A 377 7.99 -24.77 20.84
C ASP A 377 8.01 -24.50 22.35
N TYR A 378 8.88 -25.21 23.10
CA TYR A 378 9.03 -25.12 24.56
C TYR A 378 7.71 -25.32 25.33
N LEU A 379 6.76 -26.09 24.80
CA LEU A 379 5.42 -26.19 25.36
C LEU A 379 5.42 -26.55 26.85
N GLU A 380 6.18 -27.59 27.23
CA GLU A 380 6.25 -28.04 28.64
C GLU A 380 6.89 -26.99 29.58
N GLN A 381 7.82 -26.19 29.08
CA GLN A 381 8.45 -25.14 29.87
C GLN A 381 7.54 -23.90 29.96
N ARG A 382 6.70 -23.68 28.94
CA ARG A 382 5.72 -22.59 28.95
C ARG A 382 4.54 -22.84 29.89
N ARG A 383 4.16 -24.10 30.17
CA ARG A 383 3.05 -24.41 31.11
C ARG A 383 3.27 -23.77 32.50
N PRO A 384 4.35 -24.06 33.23
CA PRO A 384 4.58 -23.44 34.54
C PRO A 384 4.82 -21.94 34.44
N MET A 385 5.40 -21.43 33.35
CA MET A 385 5.58 -20.00 33.13
C MET A 385 4.24 -19.28 32.95
N MET A 386 3.31 -19.83 32.18
CA MET A 386 2.00 -19.23 31.95
C MET A 386 1.13 -19.31 33.21
N GLN A 387 1.25 -20.37 34.00
CA GLN A 387 0.57 -20.43 35.30
C GLN A 387 1.14 -19.39 36.28
N TRP A 388 2.46 -19.27 36.39
CA TRP A 388 3.08 -18.22 37.21
C TRP A 388 2.60 -16.81 36.78
N TRP A 389 2.51 -16.56 35.47
CA TRP A 389 2.01 -15.30 34.96
C TRP A 389 0.55 -15.05 35.36
N ALA A 390 -0.30 -16.05 35.30
CA ALA A 390 -1.68 -15.96 35.71
C ALA A 390 -1.81 -15.69 37.24
N ASP A 391 -1.04 -16.40 38.06
CA ASP A 391 -0.98 -16.18 39.50
C ASP A 391 -0.56 -14.75 39.85
N PHE A 392 0.45 -14.23 39.08
CA PHE A 392 0.91 -12.84 39.24
C PHE A 392 -0.19 -11.83 38.85
N VAL A 393 -0.94 -12.05 37.77
CA VAL A 393 -2.08 -11.20 37.37
C VAL A 393 -3.16 -11.23 38.42
N MET A 394 -3.48 -12.39 38.99
CA MET A 394 -4.53 -12.53 40.01
C MET A 394 -4.09 -11.94 41.36
N ALA A 395 -2.81 -12.01 41.69
CA ALA A 395 -2.27 -11.32 42.86
C ALA A 395 -2.34 -9.79 42.67
N ALA A 396 -2.07 -9.29 41.47
CA ALA A 396 -2.24 -7.88 41.14
C ALA A 396 -3.70 -7.43 41.27
N ASP A 397 -4.68 -8.27 40.84
CA ASP A 397 -6.10 -7.98 40.96
C ASP A 397 -6.55 -7.91 42.45
N ARG A 398 -5.92 -8.69 43.31
CA ARG A 398 -6.15 -8.64 44.79
C ARG A 398 -5.37 -7.52 45.47
N GLY A 399 -4.51 -6.78 44.76
CA GLY A 399 -3.67 -5.72 45.30
C GLY A 399 -2.45 -6.24 46.12
N SER A 400 -2.07 -7.51 45.91
CA SER A 400 -0.98 -8.18 46.62
C SER A 400 0.35 -8.28 45.83
N VAL A 401 0.55 -7.42 44.83
CA VAL A 401 1.80 -7.30 44.08
C VAL A 401 2.52 -6.04 44.56
N ILE A 402 3.75 -6.18 45.03
CA ILE A 402 4.61 -5.08 45.43
C ILE A 402 5.83 -5.03 44.52
N GLY A 403 6.13 -3.87 43.97
CA GLY A 403 7.35 -3.61 43.22
C GLY A 403 8.52 -3.33 44.14
N ASP A 404 9.50 -4.21 44.22
CA ASP A 404 10.75 -3.99 44.93
C ASP A 404 11.79 -3.42 43.96
N GLY A 405 12.12 -2.13 44.11
CA GLY A 405 12.82 -1.30 43.14
C GLY A 405 14.22 -1.75 42.67
N ILE A 406 14.78 -2.82 43.24
CA ILE A 406 16.13 -3.34 42.90
C ILE A 406 16.14 -4.87 42.67
N ARG A 407 15.11 -5.61 43.10
CA ARG A 407 15.10 -7.09 43.10
C ARG A 407 13.95 -7.73 42.31
N GLY A 408 13.27 -6.97 41.46
CA GLY A 408 12.12 -7.49 40.71
C GLY A 408 10.81 -7.46 41.52
N ILE A 409 9.75 -7.94 40.91
CA ILE A 409 8.40 -7.96 41.48
C ILE A 409 8.19 -9.26 42.23
N ARG A 410 7.67 -9.18 43.45
CA ARG A 410 7.34 -10.35 44.25
C ARG A 410 5.85 -10.47 44.52
N LEU A 411 5.35 -11.70 44.56
CA LEU A 411 4.05 -12.03 45.13
C LEU A 411 4.15 -11.92 46.65
N VAL A 412 3.24 -11.18 47.26
CA VAL A 412 3.08 -11.13 48.70
C VAL A 412 1.96 -12.06 49.07
N GLY A 413 2.27 -13.11 49.82
CA GLY A 413 1.35 -14.12 50.32
C GLY A 413 0.40 -13.58 51.36
#